data_26c9982887b777f718e7c56d1fb1ea93
#
_entry.id   26c9982887b777f718e7c56d1fb1ea93
#
_cell.length_a   1.000
_cell.length_b   1.000
_cell.length_c   1.000
_cell.angle_alpha   90.00
_cell.angle_beta   90.00
_cell.angle_gamma   90.00
#
_symmetry.space_group_name_H-M   'P 1'
#
loop_
_entity.id
_entity.type
_entity.pdbx_description
1 polymer ?
#
loop_
_entity_poly.entity_id
_entity_poly.type
_entity_poly.pdbx_seq_one_letter_code
_entity_poly.pdbx_strand_id
1 'polypeptide(L)'
;MDELAIRVEDVSKVYRLYNRPSERLFDALGLAGKGRFKEHRALDHVTFDVKKGETVGIIGTNGSGKSTILKIITGVLSPTSGEVEIDGRISALLELGAGFNMEYTGIENVYLNGMMMGFSREEMDARLDDILKFADIGEFVNQPCKTYSSGMFVRLAFAVAINIDPEILIVDEALSVGDVFFQAK
;
A
#
# COMPACT_ATOMS: atom_id res chain seq x y z
N MET A 1 -18.42 20.25 -11.81
CA MET A 1 -17.48 20.21 -10.68
C MET A 1 -16.55 19.06 -10.99
N ASP A 2 -15.26 19.31 -10.96
CA ASP A 2 -14.30 18.21 -11.20
C ASP A 2 -14.42 17.24 -10.02
N GLU A 3 -14.69 15.96 -10.28
CA GLU A 3 -14.79 14.95 -9.24
C GLU A 3 -13.40 14.67 -8.66
N LEU A 4 -13.28 14.76 -7.34
CA LEU A 4 -12.05 14.43 -6.63
C LEU A 4 -11.95 12.91 -6.43
N ALA A 5 -10.76 12.36 -6.67
CA ALA A 5 -10.41 10.98 -6.32
C ALA A 5 -9.82 10.91 -4.91
N ILE A 6 -9.01 11.91 -4.54
CA ILE A 6 -8.37 11.99 -3.21
C ILE A 6 -8.44 13.43 -2.72
N ARG A 7 -8.84 13.62 -1.46
CA ARG A 7 -8.72 14.88 -0.73
C ARG A 7 -7.89 14.64 0.52
N VAL A 8 -6.86 15.42 0.71
CA VAL A 8 -6.02 15.46 1.91
C VAL A 8 -6.17 16.83 2.54
N GLU A 9 -6.70 16.90 3.76
CA GLU A 9 -6.98 18.16 4.45
C GLU A 9 -6.28 18.22 5.81
N ASP A 10 -5.35 19.17 5.93
CA ASP A 10 -4.62 19.52 7.15
C ASP A 10 -3.93 18.34 7.85
N VAL A 11 -3.43 17.38 7.06
CA VAL A 11 -2.87 16.13 7.57
C VAL A 11 -1.51 16.36 8.20
N SER A 12 -1.40 15.97 9.48
CA SER A 12 -0.13 15.91 10.20
C SER A 12 0.14 14.52 10.75
N LYS A 13 1.42 14.12 10.79
CA LYS A 13 1.85 12.87 11.41
C LYS A 13 3.04 13.08 12.31
N VAL A 14 2.85 12.81 13.60
CA VAL A 14 3.89 12.90 14.63
C VAL A 14 4.16 11.51 15.19
N TYR A 15 5.41 11.10 15.16
CA TYR A 15 5.89 9.88 15.81
C TYR A 15 6.52 10.22 17.16
N ARG A 16 6.16 9.44 18.19
CA ARG A 16 6.82 9.49 19.50
C ARG A 16 7.95 8.48 19.52
N LEU A 17 9.17 8.96 19.62
CA LEU A 17 10.37 8.15 19.70
C LEU A 17 10.77 7.99 21.15
N TYR A 18 10.75 6.74 21.65
CA TYR A 18 11.11 6.38 23.01
C TYR A 18 12.54 5.82 23.02
N ASN A 19 13.33 6.20 24.03
CA ASN A 19 14.68 5.67 24.21
C ASN A 19 14.67 4.27 24.83
N ARG A 20 13.60 3.93 25.58
CA ARG A 20 13.44 2.64 26.28
C ARG A 20 12.03 2.07 26.08
N PRO A 21 11.87 0.75 25.92
CA PRO A 21 10.55 0.11 25.79
C PRO A 21 9.61 0.40 26.97
N SER A 22 10.16 0.54 28.21
CA SER A 22 9.39 0.89 29.39
C SER A 22 8.71 2.27 29.30
N GLU A 23 9.32 3.23 28.62
CA GLU A 23 8.77 4.57 28.46
C GLU A 23 7.49 4.56 27.64
N ARG A 24 7.44 3.69 26.62
CA ARG A 24 6.23 3.46 25.82
C ARG A 24 5.07 2.89 26.67
N LEU A 25 5.39 1.96 27.58
CA LEU A 25 4.39 1.40 28.50
C LEU A 25 3.84 2.47 29.47
N PHE A 26 4.71 3.30 30.05
CA PHE A 26 4.30 4.39 30.92
C PHE A 26 3.46 5.44 30.20
N ASP A 27 3.77 5.74 28.92
CA ASP A 27 2.98 6.66 28.09
C ASP A 27 1.58 6.08 27.80
N ALA A 28 1.51 4.79 27.45
CA ALA A 28 0.24 4.08 27.23
C ALA A 28 -0.66 4.04 28.46
N LEU A 29 -0.07 4.01 29.68
CA LEU A 29 -0.80 4.05 30.94
C LEU A 29 -1.13 5.47 31.44
N GLY A 30 -0.79 6.50 30.66
CA GLY A 30 -0.99 7.90 31.06
C GLY A 30 -0.09 8.37 32.22
N LEU A 31 0.95 7.59 32.54
CA LEU A 31 1.88 7.84 33.62
C LEU A 31 3.19 8.49 33.16
N ALA A 32 3.30 8.80 31.87
CA ALA A 32 4.47 9.44 31.29
C ALA A 32 4.51 10.93 31.67
N GLY A 33 5.51 11.34 32.44
CA GLY A 33 5.83 12.76 32.66
C GLY A 33 6.32 13.42 31.35
N LYS A 34 6.05 14.73 31.19
CA LYS A 34 6.52 15.54 30.06
C LYS A 34 8.04 15.37 29.87
N GLY A 35 8.47 14.98 28.66
CA GLY A 35 9.90 14.93 28.30
C GLY A 35 10.52 13.53 28.15
N ARG A 36 9.75 12.45 28.22
CA ARG A 36 10.26 11.07 28.08
C ARG A 36 10.32 10.54 26.65
N PHE A 37 9.86 11.30 25.67
CA PHE A 37 9.92 10.95 24.24
C PHE A 37 10.34 12.16 23.41
N LYS A 38 10.97 11.87 22.27
CA LYS A 38 11.26 12.87 21.24
C LYS A 38 10.17 12.80 20.18
N GLU A 39 9.54 13.92 19.89
CA GLU A 39 8.61 14.00 18.77
C GLU A 39 9.38 14.14 17.45
N HIS A 40 9.00 13.31 16.49
CA HIS A 40 9.44 13.42 15.11
C HIS A 40 8.22 13.68 14.23
N ARG A 41 8.14 14.87 13.67
CA ARG A 41 7.07 15.29 12.79
C ARG A 41 7.41 14.87 11.36
N ALA A 42 6.74 13.84 10.87
CA ALA A 42 6.94 13.30 9.53
C ALA A 42 6.10 14.04 8.48
N LEU A 43 4.92 14.55 8.87
CA LEU A 43 4.06 15.41 8.07
C LEU A 43 3.58 16.57 8.94
N ASP A 44 3.44 17.74 8.32
CA ASP A 44 3.08 18.99 9.00
C ASP A 44 2.07 19.78 8.15
N HIS A 45 0.78 19.70 8.51
CA HIS A 45 -0.32 20.44 7.88
C HIS A 45 -0.36 20.32 6.35
N VAL A 46 -0.29 19.07 5.84
CA VAL A 46 -0.30 18.78 4.40
C VAL A 46 -1.73 18.83 3.87
N THR A 47 -1.94 19.63 2.81
CA THR A 47 -3.24 19.77 2.14
C THR A 47 -3.04 19.72 0.63
N PHE A 48 -3.76 18.84 -0.06
CA PHE A 48 -3.85 18.79 -1.52
C PHE A 48 -5.03 17.93 -1.97
N ASP A 49 -5.47 18.15 -3.20
CA ASP A 49 -6.52 17.39 -3.87
C ASP A 49 -5.96 16.69 -5.11
N VAL A 50 -6.52 15.52 -5.46
CA VAL A 50 -6.26 14.82 -6.72
C VAL A 50 -7.58 14.56 -7.42
N LYS A 51 -7.71 14.97 -8.68
CA LYS A 51 -8.91 14.79 -9.49
C LYS A 51 -8.95 13.40 -10.12
N LYS A 52 -10.13 12.90 -10.45
CA LYS A 52 -10.28 11.66 -11.22
C LYS A 52 -9.58 11.79 -12.58
N GLY A 53 -8.79 10.77 -12.93
CA GLY A 53 -7.98 10.75 -14.15
C GLY A 53 -6.71 11.61 -14.13
N GLU A 54 -6.38 12.24 -12.98
CA GLU A 54 -5.15 12.99 -12.82
C GLU A 54 -3.98 12.08 -12.42
N THR A 55 -2.78 12.39 -12.92
CA THR A 55 -1.53 11.77 -12.48
C THR A 55 -0.72 12.76 -11.67
N VAL A 56 -0.45 12.44 -10.41
CA VAL A 56 0.28 13.31 -9.47
C VAL A 56 1.58 12.64 -9.03
N GLY A 57 2.71 13.36 -9.13
CA GLY A 57 4.01 12.93 -8.62
C GLY A 57 4.38 13.61 -7.32
N ILE A 58 4.71 12.83 -6.28
CA ILE A 58 5.22 13.33 -4.99
C ILE A 58 6.75 13.26 -5.01
N ILE A 59 7.41 14.42 -5.03
CA ILE A 59 8.86 14.53 -5.12
C ILE A 59 9.43 15.08 -3.80
N GLY A 60 10.57 14.57 -3.39
CA GLY A 60 11.27 15.02 -2.17
C GLY A 60 12.44 14.12 -1.81
N THR A 61 13.30 14.59 -0.91
CA THR A 61 14.45 13.84 -0.39
C THR A 61 14.02 12.65 0.48
N ASN A 62 14.93 11.73 0.77
CA ASN A 62 14.66 10.63 1.70
C ASN A 62 14.34 11.20 3.09
N GLY A 63 13.26 10.69 3.72
CA GLY A 63 12.77 11.19 5.00
C GLY A 63 11.84 12.41 4.92
N SER A 64 11.49 12.92 3.72
CA SER A 64 10.55 14.05 3.57
C SER A 64 9.08 13.71 3.80
N GLY A 65 8.74 12.46 4.15
CA GLY A 65 7.37 12.06 4.44
C GLY A 65 6.60 11.44 3.27
N LYS A 66 7.19 11.26 2.08
CA LYS A 66 6.52 10.67 0.90
C LYS A 66 5.79 9.36 1.21
N SER A 67 6.52 8.37 1.69
CA SER A 67 5.91 7.07 2.02
C SER A 67 4.96 7.16 3.22
N THR A 68 5.09 8.18 4.09
CA THR A 68 4.17 8.41 5.19
C THR A 68 2.81 8.88 4.70
N ILE A 69 2.78 9.87 3.79
CA ILE A 69 1.51 10.36 3.23
C ILE A 69 0.84 9.27 2.36
N LEU A 70 1.61 8.51 1.57
CA LEU A 70 1.08 7.39 0.79
C LEU A 70 0.44 6.32 1.69
N LYS A 71 1.10 5.95 2.82
CA LYS A 71 0.53 5.01 3.80
C LYS A 71 -0.73 5.55 4.49
N ILE A 72 -0.86 6.85 4.65
CA ILE A 72 -2.09 7.46 5.18
C ILE A 72 -3.20 7.40 4.14
N ILE A 73 -2.93 7.76 2.89
CA ILE A 73 -3.91 7.68 1.80
C ILE A 73 -4.41 6.24 1.62
N THR A 74 -3.54 5.24 1.72
CA THR A 74 -3.92 3.82 1.59
C THR A 74 -4.60 3.24 2.83
N GLY A 75 -4.77 4.03 3.90
CA GLY A 75 -5.39 3.57 5.15
C GLY A 75 -4.51 2.65 6.01
N VAL A 76 -3.28 2.36 5.61
CA VAL A 76 -2.30 1.57 6.38
C VAL A 76 -1.86 2.30 7.65
N LEU A 77 -1.89 3.63 7.60
CA LEU A 77 -1.44 4.48 8.70
C LEU A 77 -2.48 5.57 8.99
N SER A 78 -2.89 5.73 10.25
CA SER A 78 -3.76 6.84 10.64
C SER A 78 -2.95 8.13 10.81
N PRO A 79 -3.46 9.31 10.39
CA PRO A 79 -2.86 10.59 10.68
C PRO A 79 -2.93 10.91 12.19
N THR A 80 -2.13 11.85 12.66
CA THR A 80 -2.23 12.38 14.03
C THR A 80 -3.32 13.45 14.12
N SER A 81 -3.47 14.25 13.07
CA SER A 81 -4.56 15.22 12.86
C SER A 81 -4.83 15.40 11.38
N GLY A 82 -5.98 16.02 11.05
CA GLY A 82 -6.45 16.16 9.68
C GLY A 82 -7.18 14.91 9.19
N GLU A 83 -7.65 14.95 7.96
CA GLU A 83 -8.44 13.87 7.37
C GLU A 83 -8.05 13.60 5.91
N VAL A 84 -8.37 12.40 5.46
CA VAL A 84 -8.20 11.97 4.07
C VAL A 84 -9.51 11.36 3.61
N GLU A 85 -10.08 11.91 2.56
CA GLU A 85 -11.25 11.38 1.87
C GLU A 85 -10.83 10.76 0.54
N ILE A 86 -11.41 9.60 0.21
CA ILE A 86 -11.09 8.84 -1.00
C ILE A 86 -12.39 8.42 -1.65
N ASP A 87 -12.51 8.72 -2.94
CA ASP A 87 -13.63 8.31 -3.78
C ASP A 87 -13.14 7.36 -4.87
N GLY A 88 -13.15 6.06 -4.55
CA GLY A 88 -12.74 4.99 -5.44
C GLY A 88 -11.95 3.88 -4.75
N ARG A 89 -11.74 2.77 -5.47
CA ARG A 89 -10.95 1.62 -5.00
C ARG A 89 -9.47 1.85 -5.26
N ILE A 90 -8.66 1.71 -4.20
CA ILE A 90 -7.21 1.89 -4.27
C ILE A 90 -6.51 0.55 -4.50
N SER A 91 -5.60 0.52 -5.47
CA SER A 91 -4.51 -0.46 -5.51
C SER A 91 -3.19 0.24 -5.21
N ALA A 92 -2.44 -0.30 -4.25
CA ALA A 92 -1.18 0.28 -3.81
C ALA A 92 -0.01 -0.68 -4.04
N LEU A 93 0.96 -0.24 -4.83
CA LEU A 93 2.23 -0.95 -5.05
C LEU A 93 3.29 -0.57 -3.99
N LEU A 94 2.84 -0.14 -2.79
CA LEU A 94 3.73 0.26 -1.69
C LEU A 94 4.45 -0.94 -1.06
N GLU A 95 3.74 -2.05 -0.96
CA GLU A 95 4.21 -3.30 -0.36
C GLU A 95 3.65 -4.44 -1.21
N LEU A 96 4.33 -4.77 -2.32
CA LEU A 96 3.92 -5.85 -3.22
C LEU A 96 3.75 -7.16 -2.46
N GLY A 97 2.55 -7.76 -2.57
CA GLY A 97 2.20 -8.97 -1.85
C GLY A 97 1.78 -8.75 -0.40
N ALA A 98 1.57 -7.50 0.04
CA ALA A 98 0.92 -7.23 1.32
C ALA A 98 -0.46 -7.92 1.34
N GLY A 99 -0.70 -8.70 2.39
CA GLY A 99 -1.92 -9.50 2.52
C GLY A 99 -1.83 -10.90 1.88
N PHE A 100 -0.75 -11.26 1.18
CA PHE A 100 -0.55 -12.63 0.72
C PHE A 100 -0.27 -13.58 1.91
N ASN A 101 -0.96 -14.70 1.91
CA ASN A 101 -0.68 -15.79 2.85
C ASN A 101 0.28 -16.79 2.19
N MET A 102 1.45 -16.99 2.78
CA MET A 102 2.49 -17.87 2.24
C MET A 102 2.09 -19.34 2.19
N GLU A 103 1.13 -19.76 3.02
CA GLU A 103 0.60 -21.13 3.02
C GLU A 103 -0.46 -21.39 1.94
N TYR A 104 -1.00 -20.33 1.34
CA TYR A 104 -1.99 -20.40 0.27
C TYR A 104 -1.31 -20.49 -1.10
N THR A 105 -1.99 -21.12 -2.04
CA THR A 105 -1.60 -21.14 -3.46
C THR A 105 -1.63 -19.72 -4.07
N GLY A 106 -1.01 -19.58 -5.24
CA GLY A 106 -1.08 -18.32 -5.98
C GLY A 106 -2.51 -17.91 -6.30
N ILE A 107 -3.33 -18.86 -6.76
CA ILE A 107 -4.74 -18.60 -7.07
C ILE A 107 -5.51 -18.15 -5.82
N GLU A 108 -5.35 -18.84 -4.70
CA GLU A 108 -6.01 -18.46 -3.45
C GLU A 108 -5.59 -17.04 -2.99
N ASN A 109 -4.32 -16.68 -3.16
CA ASN A 109 -3.83 -15.34 -2.86
C ASN A 109 -4.37 -14.27 -3.82
N VAL A 110 -4.57 -14.59 -5.10
CA VAL A 110 -5.24 -13.68 -6.06
C VAL A 110 -6.63 -13.33 -5.56
N TYR A 111 -7.44 -14.33 -5.19
CA TYR A 111 -8.79 -14.09 -4.65
C TYR A 111 -8.75 -13.36 -3.30
N LEU A 112 -7.88 -13.79 -2.37
CA LEU A 112 -7.76 -13.16 -1.06
C LEU A 112 -7.45 -11.67 -1.20
N ASN A 113 -6.47 -11.34 -2.03
CA ASN A 113 -6.04 -9.96 -2.22
C ASN A 113 -7.11 -9.11 -2.92
N GLY A 114 -7.77 -9.65 -3.96
CA GLY A 114 -8.88 -8.99 -4.63
C GLY A 114 -10.04 -8.68 -3.67
N MET A 115 -10.43 -9.65 -2.83
CA MET A 115 -11.48 -9.44 -1.81
C MET A 115 -11.08 -8.40 -0.77
N MET A 116 -9.81 -8.36 -0.35
CA MET A 116 -9.30 -7.32 0.57
C MET A 116 -9.37 -5.92 -0.05
N MET A 117 -9.27 -5.82 -1.38
CA MET A 117 -9.42 -4.57 -2.13
C MET A 117 -10.90 -4.23 -2.44
N GLY A 118 -11.85 -5.05 -1.97
CA GLY A 118 -13.28 -4.83 -2.14
C GLY A 118 -13.89 -5.35 -3.45
N PHE A 119 -13.18 -6.24 -4.17
CA PHE A 119 -13.72 -6.90 -5.36
C PHE A 119 -14.50 -8.15 -4.98
N SER A 120 -15.61 -8.41 -5.67
CA SER A 120 -16.38 -9.64 -5.52
C SER A 120 -15.65 -10.83 -6.16
N ARG A 121 -16.09 -12.05 -5.82
CA ARG A 121 -15.53 -13.25 -6.42
C ARG A 121 -15.74 -13.27 -7.94
N GLU A 122 -16.91 -12.87 -8.40
CA GLU A 122 -17.29 -12.80 -9.82
C GLU A 122 -16.42 -11.82 -10.58
N GLU A 123 -16.10 -10.67 -9.97
CA GLU A 123 -15.18 -9.69 -10.53
C GLU A 123 -13.76 -10.26 -10.65
N MET A 124 -13.33 -11.07 -9.68
CA MET A 124 -12.03 -11.73 -9.71
C MET A 124 -11.99 -12.90 -10.71
N ASP A 125 -13.06 -13.68 -10.83
CA ASP A 125 -13.18 -14.74 -11.83
C ASP A 125 -13.01 -14.19 -13.25
N ALA A 126 -13.59 -13.01 -13.53
CA ALA A 126 -13.48 -12.36 -14.83
C ALA A 126 -12.06 -11.86 -15.16
N ARG A 127 -11.19 -11.65 -14.16
CA ARG A 127 -9.83 -11.11 -14.31
C ARG A 127 -8.74 -12.15 -14.12
N LEU A 128 -9.09 -13.33 -13.61
CA LEU A 128 -8.12 -14.35 -13.21
C LEU A 128 -7.17 -14.73 -14.34
N ASP A 129 -7.71 -15.00 -15.53
CA ASP A 129 -6.90 -15.43 -16.69
C ASP A 129 -5.89 -14.35 -17.10
N ASP A 130 -6.26 -13.09 -17.09
CA ASP A 130 -5.37 -11.97 -17.41
C ASP A 130 -4.28 -11.79 -16.34
N ILE A 131 -4.64 -11.93 -15.07
CA ILE A 131 -3.69 -11.92 -13.94
C ILE A 131 -2.67 -13.05 -14.11
N LEU A 132 -3.12 -14.27 -14.34
CA LEU A 132 -2.24 -15.43 -14.47
C LEU A 132 -1.35 -15.35 -15.71
N LYS A 133 -1.88 -14.91 -16.83
CA LYS A 133 -1.14 -14.67 -18.06
C LYS A 133 -0.06 -13.59 -17.89
N PHE A 134 -0.38 -12.52 -17.17
CA PHE A 134 0.58 -11.45 -16.87
C PHE A 134 1.68 -11.93 -15.91
N ALA A 135 1.31 -12.63 -14.83
CA ALA A 135 2.25 -13.16 -13.85
C ALA A 135 3.24 -14.15 -14.50
N ASP A 136 2.78 -14.97 -15.46
CA ASP A 136 3.60 -15.89 -16.26
C ASP A 136 4.52 -16.77 -15.38
N ILE A 137 3.93 -17.40 -14.35
CA ILE A 137 4.61 -18.31 -13.42
C ILE A 137 4.22 -19.78 -13.63
N GLY A 138 3.44 -20.07 -14.68
CA GLY A 138 3.03 -21.41 -15.08
C GLY A 138 2.31 -22.18 -13.96
N GLU A 139 2.55 -23.47 -13.89
CA GLU A 139 1.89 -24.37 -12.93
C GLU A 139 2.20 -24.06 -11.45
N PHE A 140 3.21 -23.25 -11.18
CA PHE A 140 3.50 -22.83 -9.81
C PHE A 140 2.34 -22.08 -9.16
N VAL A 141 1.44 -21.49 -9.94
CA VAL A 141 0.25 -20.82 -9.42
C VAL A 141 -0.62 -21.72 -8.53
N ASN A 142 -0.57 -23.04 -8.75
CA ASN A 142 -1.28 -24.06 -7.97
C ASN A 142 -0.50 -24.52 -6.72
N GLN A 143 0.71 -24.02 -6.50
CA GLN A 143 1.54 -24.35 -5.35
C GLN A 143 1.48 -23.24 -4.29
N PRO A 144 1.72 -23.57 -3.00
CA PRO A 144 1.80 -22.57 -1.94
C PRO A 144 2.88 -21.52 -2.21
N CYS A 145 2.57 -20.25 -1.95
CA CYS A 145 3.47 -19.12 -2.22
C CYS A 145 4.82 -19.21 -1.49
N LYS A 146 4.90 -19.95 -0.38
CA LYS A 146 6.18 -20.23 0.30
C LYS A 146 7.20 -20.99 -0.56
N THR A 147 6.75 -21.66 -1.63
CA THR A 147 7.63 -22.38 -2.57
C THR A 147 8.13 -21.49 -3.72
N TYR A 148 7.65 -20.27 -3.81
CA TYR A 148 8.00 -19.36 -4.90
C TYR A 148 9.41 -18.77 -4.73
N SER A 149 10.07 -18.53 -5.85
CA SER A 149 11.19 -17.60 -5.86
C SER A 149 10.70 -16.16 -5.57
N SER A 150 11.60 -15.30 -5.12
CA SER A 150 11.26 -13.88 -4.91
C SER A 150 10.70 -13.22 -6.17
N GLY A 151 11.25 -13.56 -7.34
CA GLY A 151 10.75 -13.07 -8.63
C GLY A 151 9.34 -13.53 -8.94
N MET A 152 9.02 -14.82 -8.73
CA MET A 152 7.65 -15.34 -8.94
C MET A 152 6.64 -14.68 -8.02
N PHE A 153 7.01 -14.49 -6.75
CA PHE A 153 6.17 -13.82 -5.78
C PHE A 153 5.84 -12.37 -6.20
N VAL A 154 6.89 -11.61 -6.56
CA VAL A 154 6.75 -10.21 -7.02
C VAL A 154 5.91 -10.15 -8.30
N ARG A 155 6.14 -11.04 -9.27
CA ARG A 155 5.39 -11.08 -10.53
C ARG A 155 3.90 -11.33 -10.31
N LEU A 156 3.53 -12.28 -9.43
CA LEU A 156 2.15 -12.53 -9.11
C LEU A 156 1.52 -11.34 -8.37
N ALA A 157 2.19 -10.81 -7.36
CA ALA A 157 1.69 -9.66 -6.59
C ALA A 157 1.48 -8.42 -7.47
N PHE A 158 2.42 -8.16 -8.38
CA PHE A 158 2.31 -7.06 -9.34
C PHE A 158 1.17 -7.32 -10.35
N ALA A 159 1.05 -8.56 -10.87
CA ALA A 159 -0.02 -8.93 -11.77
C ALA A 159 -1.42 -8.69 -11.16
N VAL A 160 -1.59 -9.05 -9.89
CA VAL A 160 -2.84 -8.77 -9.16
C VAL A 160 -3.07 -7.26 -9.10
N ALA A 161 -2.08 -6.49 -8.63
CA ALA A 161 -2.24 -5.07 -8.37
C ALA A 161 -2.62 -4.24 -9.61
N ILE A 162 -2.14 -4.63 -10.82
CA ILE A 162 -2.40 -3.87 -12.05
C ILE A 162 -3.59 -4.38 -12.87
N ASN A 163 -3.92 -5.69 -12.79
CA ASN A 163 -5.01 -6.27 -13.59
C ASN A 163 -6.38 -6.24 -12.88
N ILE A 164 -6.43 -5.78 -11.64
CA ILE A 164 -7.70 -5.58 -10.92
C ILE A 164 -8.46 -4.34 -11.44
N ASP A 165 -7.79 -3.47 -12.22
CA ASP A 165 -8.35 -2.22 -12.75
C ASP A 165 -8.85 -1.30 -11.62
N PRO A 166 -7.95 -0.82 -10.76
CA PRO A 166 -8.29 0.07 -9.66
C PRO A 166 -8.64 1.47 -10.19
N GLU A 167 -9.53 2.17 -9.51
CA GLU A 167 -9.86 3.56 -9.83
C GLU A 167 -8.71 4.51 -9.44
N ILE A 168 -7.92 4.12 -8.43
CA ILE A 168 -6.75 4.85 -7.95
C ILE A 168 -5.57 3.90 -7.84
N LEU A 169 -4.49 4.18 -8.59
CA LEU A 169 -3.24 3.43 -8.50
C LEU A 169 -2.17 4.25 -7.78
N ILE A 170 -1.64 3.71 -6.68
CA ILE A 170 -0.57 4.33 -5.91
C ILE A 170 0.72 3.52 -6.10
N VAL A 171 1.77 4.21 -6.56
CA VAL A 171 3.07 3.61 -6.85
C VAL A 171 4.15 4.29 -5.99
N ASP A 172 4.96 3.52 -5.26
CA ASP A 172 6.15 4.02 -4.55
C ASP A 172 7.43 3.51 -5.26
N GLU A 173 8.59 3.92 -4.81
CA GLU A 173 9.92 3.57 -5.36
C GLU A 173 10.17 2.05 -5.50
N ALA A 174 9.28 1.20 -5.01
CA ALA A 174 9.36 -0.26 -5.03
C ALA A 174 9.36 -0.91 -6.43
N LEU A 175 9.17 -0.14 -7.52
CA LEU A 175 9.19 -0.66 -8.90
C LEU A 175 10.57 -1.08 -9.41
N SER A 176 11.63 -0.94 -8.61
CA SER A 176 12.97 -1.45 -8.97
C SER A 176 13.13 -2.96 -8.74
N VAL A 177 12.07 -3.66 -8.32
CA VAL A 177 12.07 -5.10 -8.06
C VAL A 177 11.44 -5.84 -9.23
N GLY A 178 12.22 -6.69 -9.89
CA GLY A 178 11.80 -7.52 -11.03
C GLY A 178 12.94 -7.74 -12.01
N ASP A 179 12.82 -8.76 -12.86
CA ASP A 179 13.77 -8.94 -13.94
C ASP A 179 13.52 -7.93 -15.09
N VAL A 180 14.55 -7.70 -15.93
CA VAL A 180 14.51 -6.70 -17.00
C VAL A 180 13.38 -6.98 -18.01
N PHE A 181 13.02 -8.25 -18.23
CA PHE A 181 11.95 -8.64 -19.14
C PHE A 181 10.55 -8.34 -18.60
N PHE A 182 10.40 -8.42 -17.26
CA PHE A 182 9.15 -8.09 -16.62
C PHE A 182 8.91 -6.57 -16.56
N GLN A 183 9.98 -5.78 -16.40
CA GLN A 183 9.92 -4.31 -16.43
C GLN A 183 9.57 -3.75 -17.81
N ALA A 184 9.69 -4.55 -18.87
CA ALA A 184 9.40 -4.14 -20.25
C ALA A 184 7.97 -4.47 -20.70
N LYS A 185 7.15 -5.13 -19.87
CA LYS A 185 5.72 -5.41 -20.12
C LYS A 185 4.84 -4.28 -19.58
#